data_761aaa3c0d83be606d6fcbf86775bb77
#
_entry.id   761aaa3c0d83be606d6fcbf86775bb77
#
_cell.length_a   1.000
_cell.length_b   1.000
_cell.length_c   1.000
_cell.angle_alpha   90.00
_cell.angle_beta   90.00
_cell.angle_gamma   90.00
#
_symmetry.space_group_name_H-M   'P 1'
#
loop_
_entity.id
_entity.type
_entity.pdbx_description
1 polymer ?
#
loop_
_entity_poly.entity_id
_entity_poly.type
_entity_poly.pdbx_seq_one_letter_code
_entity_poly.pdbx_strand_id
1 'polypeptide(L)'
;ISFDERGIADPLIGSVHDPIYQGAGALGVAGIPQPKPGAVTKAHGGILFIDEIGELHPIEMNKLLKVLEDRKVFLDSSYYSSEDPNMPTFIKEIFDNGLPADFRLIGATTRSPEEIIPAIRSRCVEVFFRGLQTDEIREIGSRAIERVGLKSTDKGLDIISRHCSNGREVVNLVQLCAGIAINEDREDITEDDIKWVIENGQYTEIPDIRVPEKPQIGVVNGLAVHGANIGMLMEIEATAKKVLNRSGELKISGIIEEEEITMSNRKIKRKSTAYSSIQNVLLY
;
A
#
# COMPACT_ATOMS: atom_id res chain seq x y z
N ILE A 1 6.00 5.34 -10.36
CA ILE A 1 5.92 5.41 -11.84
C ILE A 1 4.55 5.98 -12.16
N SER A 2 4.49 7.18 -12.74
CA SER A 2 3.24 7.80 -13.20
C SER A 2 2.90 7.21 -14.56
N PHE A 3 1.75 6.56 -14.66
CA PHE A 3 1.26 5.98 -15.91
C PHE A 3 0.49 7.05 -16.70
N ASP A 4 0.91 7.28 -17.95
CA ASP A 4 0.18 8.15 -18.86
C ASP A 4 -0.81 7.29 -19.67
N GLU A 5 -2.10 7.62 -19.58
CA GLU A 5 -3.19 6.89 -20.27
C GLU A 5 -3.09 6.93 -21.81
N ARG A 6 -2.14 7.67 -22.38
CA ARG A 6 -2.02 7.89 -23.82
C ARG A 6 -1.12 6.90 -24.57
N GLY A 7 -0.67 5.81 -23.93
CA GLY A 7 -0.10 4.65 -24.63
C GLY A 7 1.23 4.84 -25.39
N ILE A 8 1.93 5.96 -25.23
CA ILE A 8 3.13 6.28 -26.01
C ILE A 8 4.41 5.65 -25.43
N ALA A 9 4.42 5.30 -24.15
CA ALA A 9 5.52 4.57 -23.53
C ALA A 9 4.97 3.67 -22.41
N ASP A 10 5.08 2.36 -22.57
CA ASP A 10 4.80 1.39 -21.52
C ASP A 10 6.10 1.14 -20.74
N PRO A 11 6.29 1.74 -19.55
CA PRO A 11 7.53 1.58 -18.78
C PRO A 11 7.72 0.16 -18.26
N LEU A 12 6.64 -0.60 -18.13
CA LEU A 12 6.68 -1.99 -17.66
C LEU A 12 7.08 -2.94 -18.77
N ILE A 13 6.36 -2.94 -19.86
CA ILE A 13 6.55 -3.88 -20.99
C ILE A 13 7.59 -3.36 -21.97
N GLY A 14 7.57 -2.07 -22.23
CA GLY A 14 8.36 -1.42 -23.27
C GLY A 14 7.50 -0.82 -24.36
N SER A 15 8.13 -0.13 -25.28
CA SER A 15 7.47 0.56 -26.37
C SER A 15 8.31 0.51 -27.64
N VAL A 16 7.70 0.87 -28.76
CA VAL A 16 8.40 1.08 -30.01
C VAL A 16 8.30 2.57 -30.36
N HIS A 17 9.43 3.18 -30.66
CA HIS A 17 9.45 4.51 -31.23
C HIS A 17 9.35 4.40 -32.76
N ASP A 18 8.16 4.69 -33.28
CA ASP A 18 7.92 4.70 -34.71
C ASP A 18 8.42 5.99 -35.35
N PRO A 19 9.00 5.91 -36.58
CA PRO A 19 9.68 7.03 -37.24
C PRO A 19 8.80 8.26 -37.54
N ILE A 20 7.49 8.06 -37.69
CA ILE A 20 6.56 9.14 -38.02
C ILE A 20 6.49 10.21 -36.93
N TYR A 21 6.61 9.84 -35.65
CA TYR A 21 6.60 10.78 -34.55
C TYR A 21 7.84 11.68 -34.47
N GLN A 22 8.89 11.35 -35.27
CA GLN A 22 10.11 12.14 -35.36
C GLN A 22 10.21 12.99 -36.63
N GLY A 23 9.13 13.09 -37.41
CA GLY A 23 9.09 13.90 -38.63
C GLY A 23 9.93 13.37 -39.80
N ALA A 24 10.43 12.15 -39.71
CA ALA A 24 11.18 11.48 -40.78
C ALA A 24 10.24 10.56 -41.58
N GLY A 25 9.67 11.10 -42.65
CA GLY A 25 9.00 10.28 -43.67
C GLY A 25 9.97 9.27 -44.29
N ALA A 26 9.49 8.40 -45.18
CA ALA A 26 10.14 7.21 -45.80
C ALA A 26 11.55 7.40 -46.38
N LEU A 27 12.47 8.03 -45.71
CA LEU A 27 13.83 8.34 -46.16
C LEU A 27 14.88 7.63 -45.29
N GLY A 28 15.30 6.44 -45.72
CA GLY A 28 16.52 5.77 -45.23
C GLY A 28 16.42 5.23 -43.78
N VAL A 29 17.56 5.22 -43.10
CA VAL A 29 17.75 4.71 -41.72
C VAL A 29 16.79 5.35 -40.69
N ALA A 30 16.27 6.51 -40.98
CA ALA A 30 15.29 7.22 -40.16
C ALA A 30 13.89 6.55 -40.12
N GLY A 31 13.61 5.59 -41.02
CA GLY A 31 12.33 4.87 -41.11
C GLY A 31 12.27 3.58 -40.28
N ILE A 32 13.29 3.23 -39.53
CA ILE A 32 13.38 1.94 -38.80
C ILE A 32 12.76 2.09 -37.42
N PRO A 33 11.77 1.25 -37.03
CA PRO A 33 11.20 1.25 -35.71
C PRO A 33 12.24 0.88 -34.66
N GLN A 34 12.30 1.67 -33.57
CA GLN A 34 13.27 1.44 -32.51
C GLN A 34 12.59 0.86 -31.26
N PRO A 35 12.85 -0.41 -30.93
CA PRO A 35 12.33 -1.05 -29.76
C PRO A 35 13.02 -0.48 -28.50
N LYS A 36 12.22 -0.10 -27.51
CA LYS A 36 12.67 0.37 -26.18
C LYS A 36 12.28 -0.65 -25.13
N PRO A 37 13.24 -1.39 -24.55
CA PRO A 37 12.95 -2.40 -23.54
C PRO A 37 12.34 -1.79 -22.28
N GLY A 38 11.28 -2.42 -21.76
CA GLY A 38 10.65 -2.08 -20.50
C GLY A 38 11.36 -2.70 -19.28
N ALA A 39 10.75 -2.52 -18.11
CA ALA A 39 11.26 -3.05 -16.84
C ALA A 39 11.36 -4.58 -16.84
N VAL A 40 10.39 -5.28 -17.44
CA VAL A 40 10.36 -6.75 -17.50
C VAL A 40 11.57 -7.32 -18.27
N THR A 41 11.95 -6.69 -19.38
CA THR A 41 13.13 -7.10 -20.15
C THR A 41 14.43 -6.76 -19.41
N LYS A 42 14.49 -5.62 -18.75
CA LYS A 42 15.65 -5.22 -17.94
C LYS A 42 15.85 -6.13 -16.71
N ALA A 43 14.79 -6.75 -16.23
CA ALA A 43 14.83 -7.70 -15.12
C ALA A 43 15.19 -9.13 -15.56
N HIS A 44 15.43 -9.38 -16.86
CA HIS A 44 15.79 -10.71 -17.37
C HIS A 44 16.99 -11.31 -16.61
N GLY A 45 16.86 -12.55 -16.18
CA GLY A 45 17.85 -13.26 -15.36
C GLY A 45 17.89 -12.84 -13.89
N GLY A 46 17.01 -11.92 -13.47
CA GLY A 46 17.00 -11.33 -12.13
C GLY A 46 15.62 -11.29 -11.47
N ILE A 47 15.36 -10.22 -10.73
CA ILE A 47 14.15 -10.00 -9.96
C ILE A 47 13.47 -8.71 -10.41
N LEU A 48 12.17 -8.77 -10.67
CA LEU A 48 11.32 -7.61 -10.84
C LEU A 48 10.51 -7.40 -9.56
N PHE A 49 10.75 -6.28 -8.87
CA PHE A 49 9.97 -5.85 -7.72
C PHE A 49 8.95 -4.81 -8.15
N ILE A 50 7.68 -5.05 -7.86
CA ILE A 50 6.57 -4.12 -8.11
C ILE A 50 5.95 -3.76 -6.77
N ASP A 51 6.12 -2.51 -6.37
CA ASP A 51 5.43 -1.96 -5.20
C ASP A 51 4.00 -1.59 -5.60
N GLU A 52 3.05 -1.85 -4.71
CA GLU A 52 1.61 -1.69 -4.94
C GLU A 52 1.13 -2.38 -6.24
N ILE A 53 1.49 -3.65 -6.41
CA ILE A 53 1.11 -4.43 -7.60
C ILE A 53 -0.42 -4.50 -7.78
N GLY A 54 -1.19 -4.38 -6.70
CA GLY A 54 -2.65 -4.33 -6.73
C GLY A 54 -3.23 -3.08 -7.41
N GLU A 55 -2.42 -2.01 -7.58
CA GLU A 55 -2.83 -0.78 -8.24
C GLU A 55 -2.57 -0.77 -9.76
N LEU A 56 -1.95 -1.82 -10.30
CA LEU A 56 -1.75 -1.93 -11.73
C LEU A 56 -3.08 -1.99 -12.47
N HIS A 57 -3.18 -1.24 -13.57
CA HIS A 57 -4.36 -1.27 -14.41
C HIS A 57 -4.57 -2.70 -14.99
N PRO A 58 -5.81 -3.20 -15.13
CA PRO A 58 -6.07 -4.55 -15.64
C PRO A 58 -5.37 -4.90 -16.96
N ILE A 59 -5.21 -3.93 -17.85
CA ILE A 59 -4.52 -4.13 -19.13
C ILE A 59 -3.03 -4.44 -18.91
N GLU A 60 -2.36 -3.71 -18.00
CA GLU A 60 -0.95 -3.92 -17.69
C GLU A 60 -0.75 -5.23 -16.93
N MET A 61 -1.66 -5.55 -16.03
CA MET A 61 -1.67 -6.82 -15.32
C MET A 61 -1.77 -8.01 -16.30
N ASN A 62 -2.66 -7.92 -17.29
CA ASN A 62 -2.78 -8.97 -18.32
C ASN A 62 -1.53 -9.08 -19.20
N LYS A 63 -0.89 -7.95 -19.54
CA LYS A 63 0.40 -7.96 -20.25
C LYS A 63 1.49 -8.61 -19.40
N LEU A 64 1.56 -8.27 -18.10
CA LEU A 64 2.52 -8.87 -17.17
C LEU A 64 2.32 -10.39 -17.05
N LEU A 65 1.06 -10.83 -16.93
CA LEU A 65 0.72 -12.26 -16.91
C LEU A 65 1.22 -12.99 -18.16
N LYS A 66 0.99 -12.41 -19.34
CA LYS A 66 1.46 -12.97 -20.60
C LYS A 66 2.99 -13.08 -20.62
N VAL A 67 3.70 -12.05 -20.16
CA VAL A 67 5.18 -12.08 -20.08
C VAL A 67 5.67 -13.15 -19.10
N LEU A 68 5.00 -13.36 -17.97
CA LEU A 68 5.34 -14.41 -17.00
C LEU A 68 5.14 -15.83 -17.59
N GLU A 69 4.17 -16.00 -18.48
CA GLU A 69 3.92 -17.27 -19.18
C GLU A 69 4.92 -17.51 -20.30
N ASP A 70 5.09 -16.53 -21.19
CA ASP A 70 5.91 -16.65 -22.42
C ASP A 70 7.41 -16.47 -22.13
N ARG A 71 7.76 -15.84 -21.02
CA ARG A 71 9.13 -15.41 -20.64
C ARG A 71 9.79 -14.53 -21.71
N LYS A 72 8.97 -13.86 -22.49
CA LYS A 72 9.34 -12.98 -23.59
C LYS A 72 8.37 -11.82 -23.71
N VAL A 73 8.84 -10.72 -24.25
CA VAL A 73 8.03 -9.57 -24.65
C VAL A 73 8.03 -9.47 -26.16
N PHE A 74 6.83 -9.48 -26.73
CA PHE A 74 6.65 -9.17 -28.15
C PHE A 74 6.20 -7.71 -28.26
N LEU A 75 6.93 -6.95 -29.06
CA LEU A 75 6.62 -5.57 -29.34
C LEU A 75 6.01 -5.49 -30.75
N ASP A 76 4.97 -4.68 -30.91
CA ASP A 76 4.30 -4.49 -32.18
C ASP A 76 4.61 -3.09 -32.74
N SER A 77 4.84 -3.02 -34.06
CA SER A 77 4.98 -1.77 -34.79
C SER A 77 4.35 -1.90 -36.16
N SER A 78 3.55 -0.92 -36.54
CA SER A 78 2.97 -0.85 -37.89
C SER A 78 4.00 -0.59 -39.01
N TYR A 79 5.23 -0.25 -38.62
CA TYR A 79 6.33 0.05 -39.55
C TYR A 79 7.34 -1.11 -39.65
N TYR A 80 7.10 -2.19 -38.93
CA TYR A 80 7.93 -3.38 -39.03
C TYR A 80 7.43 -4.29 -40.18
N SER A 81 8.35 -4.72 -41.03
CA SER A 81 8.14 -5.77 -42.01
C SER A 81 9.34 -6.71 -42.04
N SER A 82 9.10 -7.99 -41.84
CA SER A 82 10.13 -9.04 -41.92
C SER A 82 10.74 -9.15 -43.33
N GLU A 83 9.96 -8.77 -44.35
CA GLU A 83 10.39 -8.84 -45.77
C GLU A 83 11.21 -7.64 -46.25
N ASP A 84 11.28 -6.55 -45.44
CA ASP A 84 12.07 -5.37 -45.82
C ASP A 84 13.57 -5.69 -45.82
N PRO A 85 14.24 -5.61 -46.99
CA PRO A 85 15.69 -5.88 -47.12
C PRO A 85 16.56 -4.85 -46.37
N ASN A 86 16.01 -3.65 -46.10
CA ASN A 86 16.74 -2.58 -45.42
C ASN A 86 16.63 -2.70 -43.88
N MET A 87 15.77 -3.59 -43.37
CA MET A 87 15.59 -3.79 -41.95
C MET A 87 16.81 -4.50 -41.33
N PRO A 88 17.49 -3.90 -40.33
CA PRO A 88 18.64 -4.53 -39.67
C PRO A 88 18.27 -5.88 -39.02
N THR A 89 19.18 -6.86 -39.12
CA THR A 89 18.97 -8.22 -38.62
C THR A 89 18.59 -8.24 -37.13
N PHE A 90 19.25 -7.42 -36.32
CA PHE A 90 18.95 -7.37 -34.89
C PHE A 90 17.53 -6.86 -34.59
N ILE A 91 17.00 -5.95 -35.43
CA ILE A 91 15.60 -5.48 -35.30
C ILE A 91 14.63 -6.61 -35.65
N LYS A 92 14.92 -7.36 -36.75
CA LYS A 92 14.12 -8.54 -37.11
C LYS A 92 14.11 -9.57 -36.00
N GLU A 93 15.25 -9.87 -35.39
CA GLU A 93 15.32 -10.78 -34.24
C GLU A 93 14.45 -10.34 -33.06
N ILE A 94 14.43 -9.05 -32.76
CA ILE A 94 13.61 -8.52 -31.65
C ILE A 94 12.12 -8.66 -31.95
N PHE A 95 11.67 -8.30 -33.13
CA PHE A 95 10.25 -8.36 -33.49
C PHE A 95 9.76 -9.80 -33.72
N ASP A 96 10.56 -10.65 -34.35
CA ASP A 96 10.19 -12.04 -34.68
C ASP A 96 10.30 -12.97 -33.47
N ASN A 97 11.36 -12.82 -32.66
CA ASN A 97 11.63 -13.72 -31.53
C ASN A 97 11.24 -13.16 -30.18
N GLY A 98 10.93 -11.88 -30.10
CA GLY A 98 10.65 -11.16 -28.86
C GLY A 98 11.88 -10.85 -28.02
N LEU A 99 11.76 -9.93 -27.09
CA LEU A 99 12.80 -9.61 -26.10
C LEU A 99 12.73 -10.60 -24.94
N PRO A 100 13.85 -11.09 -24.42
CA PRO A 100 13.86 -12.02 -23.29
C PRO A 100 13.38 -11.33 -22.01
N ALA A 101 12.53 -12.00 -21.23
CA ALA A 101 11.95 -11.49 -19.99
C ALA A 101 11.70 -12.63 -18.98
N ASP A 102 12.70 -13.49 -18.77
CA ASP A 102 12.68 -14.53 -17.74
C ASP A 102 13.19 -13.93 -16.42
N PHE A 103 12.29 -13.66 -15.48
CA PHE A 103 12.58 -13.03 -14.20
C PHE A 103 11.73 -13.64 -13.08
N ARG A 104 12.09 -13.40 -11.83
CA ARG A 104 11.26 -13.68 -10.67
C ARG A 104 10.49 -12.42 -10.29
N LEU A 105 9.16 -12.55 -10.14
CA LEU A 105 8.30 -11.46 -9.71
C LEU A 105 8.19 -11.43 -8.19
N ILE A 106 8.39 -10.26 -7.59
CA ILE A 106 8.03 -9.95 -6.22
C ILE A 106 7.07 -8.77 -6.26
N GLY A 107 5.86 -8.97 -5.77
CA GLY A 107 4.84 -7.92 -5.66
C GLY A 107 4.57 -7.59 -4.20
N ALA A 108 4.51 -6.32 -3.85
CA ALA A 108 3.99 -5.84 -2.57
C ALA A 108 2.65 -5.15 -2.79
N THR A 109 1.73 -5.27 -1.85
CA THR A 109 0.42 -4.60 -1.92
C THR A 109 -0.17 -4.43 -0.53
N THR A 110 -0.95 -3.37 -0.36
CA THR A 110 -1.79 -3.14 0.82
C THR A 110 -3.22 -3.65 0.64
N ARG A 111 -3.59 -4.08 -0.57
CA ARG A 111 -4.92 -4.62 -0.87
C ARG A 111 -5.14 -5.99 -0.26
N SER A 112 -6.40 -6.29 0.04
CA SER A 112 -6.80 -7.62 0.51
C SER A 112 -6.60 -8.68 -0.60
N PRO A 113 -6.36 -9.95 -0.24
CA PRO A 113 -6.16 -11.02 -1.23
C PRO A 113 -7.30 -11.14 -2.24
N GLU A 114 -8.55 -10.85 -1.84
CA GLU A 114 -9.74 -10.94 -2.68
C GLU A 114 -9.75 -9.88 -3.79
N GLU A 115 -9.05 -8.76 -3.58
CA GLU A 115 -8.94 -7.66 -4.55
C GLU A 115 -7.83 -7.88 -5.58
N ILE A 116 -6.94 -8.86 -5.33
CA ILE A 116 -5.87 -9.19 -6.26
C ILE A 116 -6.37 -10.21 -7.29
N ILE A 117 -6.05 -9.98 -8.56
CA ILE A 117 -6.46 -10.83 -9.67
C ILE A 117 -6.05 -12.30 -9.41
N PRO A 118 -7.01 -13.26 -9.45
CA PRO A 118 -6.73 -14.66 -9.13
C PRO A 118 -5.61 -15.28 -9.97
N ALA A 119 -5.44 -14.83 -11.20
CA ALA A 119 -4.40 -15.32 -12.10
C ALA A 119 -2.97 -15.01 -11.61
N ILE A 120 -2.73 -13.87 -10.94
CA ILE A 120 -1.46 -13.56 -10.28
C ILE A 120 -1.32 -14.41 -9.01
N ARG A 121 -2.34 -14.44 -8.15
CA ARG A 121 -2.30 -15.18 -6.89
C ARG A 121 -1.96 -16.65 -7.08
N SER A 122 -2.55 -17.29 -8.10
CA SER A 122 -2.29 -18.71 -8.40
C SER A 122 -0.84 -19.02 -8.82
N ARG A 123 -0.05 -17.99 -9.17
CA ARG A 123 1.34 -18.11 -9.63
C ARG A 123 2.36 -17.62 -8.59
N CYS A 124 1.88 -17.07 -7.48
CA CYS A 124 2.71 -16.49 -6.43
C CYS A 124 2.54 -17.25 -5.10
N VAL A 125 3.56 -17.19 -4.27
CA VAL A 125 3.47 -17.55 -2.86
C VAL A 125 3.08 -16.30 -2.09
N GLU A 126 2.00 -16.39 -1.33
CA GLU A 126 1.51 -15.26 -0.51
C GLU A 126 2.24 -15.24 0.83
N VAL A 127 2.76 -14.07 1.19
CA VAL A 127 3.39 -13.81 2.49
C VAL A 127 2.69 -12.64 3.14
N PHE A 128 2.12 -12.89 4.32
CA PHE A 128 1.38 -11.87 5.07
C PHE A 128 2.27 -11.23 6.13
N PHE A 129 2.25 -9.90 6.16
CA PHE A 129 2.90 -9.11 7.19
C PHE A 129 1.84 -8.56 8.15
N ARG A 130 1.99 -8.82 9.43
CA ARG A 130 1.17 -8.19 10.46
C ARG A 130 1.61 -6.75 10.73
N GLY A 131 0.77 -5.99 11.39
CA GLY A 131 1.16 -4.69 11.96
C GLY A 131 2.32 -4.83 12.95
N LEU A 132 3.13 -3.79 13.04
CA LEU A 132 4.23 -3.71 14.00
C LEU A 132 3.68 -3.59 15.43
N GLN A 133 4.36 -4.24 16.38
CA GLN A 133 4.05 -4.11 17.81
C GLN A 133 4.83 -2.96 18.44
N THR A 134 4.45 -2.55 19.64
CA THR A 134 5.02 -1.41 20.33
C THR A 134 6.53 -1.53 20.56
N ASP A 135 7.01 -2.74 20.87
CA ASP A 135 8.43 -3.04 21.04
C ASP A 135 9.20 -2.96 19.72
N GLU A 136 8.60 -3.40 18.61
CA GLU A 136 9.20 -3.29 17.27
C GLU A 136 9.25 -1.83 16.80
N ILE A 137 8.20 -1.05 17.07
CA ILE A 137 8.17 0.40 16.81
C ILE A 137 9.30 1.10 17.60
N ARG A 138 9.47 0.74 18.88
CA ARG A 138 10.53 1.26 19.74
C ARG A 138 11.91 0.93 19.20
N GLU A 139 12.13 -0.29 18.73
CA GLU A 139 13.39 -0.70 18.11
C GLU A 139 13.70 0.09 16.84
N ILE A 140 12.68 0.32 15.98
CA ILE A 140 12.82 1.14 14.78
C ILE A 140 13.20 2.58 15.17
N GLY A 141 12.56 3.13 16.21
CA GLY A 141 12.88 4.46 16.75
C GLY A 141 14.33 4.58 17.21
N SER A 142 14.81 3.62 18.00
CA SER A 142 16.20 3.57 18.44
C SER A 142 17.18 3.55 17.27
N ARG A 143 16.97 2.67 16.30
CA ARG A 143 17.81 2.58 15.09
C ARG A 143 17.75 3.84 14.22
N ALA A 144 16.57 4.49 14.15
CA ALA A 144 16.44 5.74 13.41
C ALA A 144 17.22 6.88 14.06
N ILE A 145 17.19 6.99 15.39
CA ILE A 145 17.94 7.98 16.18
C ILE A 145 19.45 7.75 16.05
N GLU A 146 19.90 6.50 16.18
CA GLU A 146 21.31 6.14 15.97
C GLU A 146 21.81 6.50 14.56
N ARG A 147 20.97 6.28 13.54
CA ARG A 147 21.32 6.58 12.14
C ARG A 147 21.52 8.06 11.88
N VAL A 148 20.83 8.94 12.59
CA VAL A 148 21.03 10.39 12.50
C VAL A 148 22.16 10.89 13.40
N GLY A 149 22.80 10.01 14.17
CA GLY A 149 23.95 10.31 15.03
C GLY A 149 23.59 11.01 16.35
N LEU A 150 22.32 10.95 16.74
CA LEU A 150 21.82 11.55 17.97
C LEU A 150 21.51 10.47 19.03
N LYS A 151 21.16 10.93 20.23
CA LYS A 151 20.73 10.09 21.35
C LYS A 151 19.32 10.47 21.79
N SER A 152 18.62 9.56 22.46
CA SER A 152 17.36 9.85 23.15
C SER A 152 17.23 8.99 24.39
N THR A 153 16.30 9.37 25.26
CA THR A 153 15.98 8.61 26.48
C THR A 153 15.05 7.46 26.19
N ASP A 154 15.03 6.46 27.07
CA ASP A 154 14.03 5.37 27.01
C ASP A 154 12.60 5.89 27.05
N LYS A 155 12.34 6.94 27.84
CA LYS A 155 11.02 7.61 27.88
C LYS A 155 10.67 8.26 26.55
N GLY A 156 11.62 8.87 25.86
CA GLY A 156 11.39 9.41 24.51
C GLY A 156 10.99 8.33 23.52
N LEU A 157 11.66 7.19 23.55
CA LEU A 157 11.29 6.04 22.73
C LEU A 157 9.89 5.48 23.07
N ASP A 158 9.51 5.47 24.35
CA ASP A 158 8.17 5.06 24.79
C ASP A 158 7.10 6.02 24.27
N ILE A 159 7.36 7.33 24.29
CA ILE A 159 6.41 8.31 23.71
C ILE A 159 6.26 8.09 22.20
N ILE A 160 7.35 7.91 21.46
CA ILE A 160 7.32 7.62 20.02
C ILE A 160 6.49 6.36 19.75
N SER A 161 6.72 5.28 20.51
CA SER A 161 6.04 4.00 20.30
C SER A 161 4.54 4.04 20.56
N ARG A 162 4.04 4.99 21.35
CA ARG A 162 2.62 5.20 21.61
C ARG A 162 1.93 6.06 20.55
N HIS A 163 2.66 6.78 19.72
CA HIS A 163 2.11 7.71 18.75
C HIS A 163 2.38 7.34 17.29
N CYS A 164 3.09 6.24 17.04
CA CYS A 164 3.39 5.77 15.70
C CYS A 164 2.90 4.33 15.50
N SER A 165 2.22 4.08 14.40
CA SER A 165 1.65 2.78 14.05
C SER A 165 2.52 1.99 13.06
N ASN A 166 3.45 2.65 12.39
CA ASN A 166 4.28 2.07 11.35
C ASN A 166 5.67 2.69 11.30
N GLY A 167 6.62 1.99 10.65
CA GLY A 167 8.01 2.43 10.59
C GLY A 167 8.23 3.75 9.87
N ARG A 168 7.40 4.11 8.89
CA ARG A 168 7.49 5.39 8.17
C ARG A 168 7.18 6.56 9.10
N GLU A 169 6.12 6.45 9.88
CA GLU A 169 5.76 7.46 10.90
C GLU A 169 6.87 7.66 11.90
N VAL A 170 7.45 6.56 12.42
CA VAL A 170 8.59 6.63 13.36
C VAL A 170 9.77 7.38 12.76
N VAL A 171 10.19 7.01 11.55
CA VAL A 171 11.33 7.64 10.88
C VAL A 171 11.08 9.12 10.64
N ASN A 172 9.87 9.48 10.17
CA ASN A 172 9.49 10.87 9.94
C ASN A 172 9.51 11.69 11.23
N LEU A 173 8.94 11.15 12.33
CA LEU A 173 8.92 11.80 13.62
C LEU A 173 10.36 12.02 14.14
N VAL A 174 11.20 10.99 14.08
CA VAL A 174 12.61 11.08 14.49
C VAL A 174 13.37 12.12 13.65
N GLN A 175 13.14 12.18 12.34
CA GLN A 175 13.78 13.17 11.47
C GLN A 175 13.36 14.60 11.82
N LEU A 176 12.10 14.84 12.15
CA LEU A 176 11.62 16.15 12.59
C LEU A 176 12.26 16.55 13.93
N CYS A 177 12.28 15.65 14.91
CA CYS A 177 12.95 15.90 16.20
C CYS A 177 14.45 16.13 16.04
N ALA A 178 15.10 15.36 15.16
CA ALA A 178 16.51 15.55 14.85
C ALA A 178 16.79 16.92 14.23
N GLY A 179 15.87 17.40 13.35
CA GLY A 179 15.97 18.75 12.79
C GLY A 179 15.94 19.84 13.86
N ILE A 180 15.12 19.69 14.92
CA ILE A 180 15.07 20.62 16.06
C ILE A 180 16.39 20.57 16.83
N ALA A 181 16.84 19.38 17.25
CA ALA A 181 18.05 19.19 18.02
C ALA A 181 19.30 19.74 17.32
N ILE A 182 19.45 19.45 16.03
CA ILE A 182 20.58 19.94 15.22
C ILE A 182 20.54 21.46 15.07
N ASN A 183 19.36 22.05 14.89
CA ASN A 183 19.21 23.51 14.77
C ASN A 183 19.56 24.24 16.09
N GLU A 184 19.51 23.53 17.21
CA GLU A 184 19.90 24.04 18.54
C GLU A 184 21.29 23.57 18.98
N ASP A 185 22.10 23.03 18.06
CA ASP A 185 23.45 22.50 18.31
C ASP A 185 23.48 21.43 19.43
N ARG A 186 22.43 20.59 19.55
CA ARG A 186 22.33 19.51 20.54
C ARG A 186 22.63 18.15 19.91
N GLU A 187 23.14 17.23 20.71
CA GLU A 187 23.45 15.83 20.33
C GLU A 187 22.34 14.85 20.79
N ASP A 188 21.29 15.36 21.41
CA ASP A 188 20.21 14.54 21.93
C ASP A 188 18.83 15.09 21.53
N ILE A 189 17.90 14.16 21.32
CA ILE A 189 16.48 14.42 21.13
C ILE A 189 15.80 14.34 22.50
N THR A 190 15.22 15.44 22.95
CA THR A 190 14.54 15.52 24.24
C THR A 190 13.08 15.06 24.16
N GLU A 191 12.50 14.76 25.32
CA GLU A 191 11.06 14.45 25.40
C GLU A 191 10.19 15.63 24.96
N ASP A 192 10.64 16.85 25.15
CA ASP A 192 9.91 18.06 24.76
C ASP A 192 9.93 18.27 23.24
N ASP A 193 11.02 17.94 22.57
CA ASP A 193 11.08 17.94 21.10
C ASP A 193 10.04 16.95 20.53
N ILE A 194 10.00 15.74 21.11
CA ILE A 194 9.07 14.69 20.67
C ILE A 194 7.62 15.15 20.89
N LYS A 195 7.29 15.69 22.05
CA LYS A 195 5.95 16.21 22.36
C LYS A 195 5.56 17.36 21.41
N TRP A 196 6.50 18.28 21.17
CA TRP A 196 6.25 19.39 20.26
C TRP A 196 5.94 18.89 18.83
N VAL A 197 6.71 17.93 18.33
CA VAL A 197 6.46 17.33 17.01
C VAL A 197 5.12 16.58 16.98
N ILE A 198 4.78 15.87 18.03
CA ILE A 198 3.50 15.15 18.14
C ILE A 198 2.32 16.13 18.08
N GLU A 199 2.35 17.18 18.88
CA GLU A 199 1.25 18.17 18.96
C GLU A 199 1.07 18.93 17.65
N ASN A 200 2.17 19.27 16.97
CA ASN A 200 2.12 20.03 15.72
C ASN A 200 1.99 19.15 14.47
N GLY A 201 2.38 17.87 14.56
CA GLY A 201 2.40 16.92 13.44
C GLY A 201 1.14 16.08 13.29
N GLN A 202 0.07 16.35 14.08
CA GLN A 202 -1.19 15.59 14.09
C GLN A 202 -1.01 14.09 14.40
N TYR A 203 0.00 13.73 15.19
CA TYR A 203 0.13 12.38 15.72
C TYR A 203 -0.87 12.16 16.85
N THR A 204 -1.63 11.09 16.77
CA THR A 204 -2.61 10.73 17.81
C THR A 204 -2.09 9.58 18.66
N GLU A 205 -2.31 9.63 19.95
CA GLU A 205 -1.95 8.52 20.84
C GLU A 205 -2.77 7.27 20.46
N ILE A 206 -2.05 6.16 20.28
CA ILE A 206 -2.67 4.86 20.02
C ILE A 206 -3.29 4.38 21.34
N PRO A 207 -4.59 4.11 21.39
CA PRO A 207 -5.23 3.66 22.62
C PRO A 207 -4.57 2.40 23.16
N ASP A 208 -4.22 2.43 24.45
CA ASP A 208 -3.66 1.26 25.14
C ASP A 208 -4.72 0.17 25.23
N ILE A 209 -4.45 -1.00 24.67
CA ILE A 209 -5.39 -2.12 24.69
C ILE A 209 -5.33 -2.74 26.10
N ARG A 210 -6.18 -2.25 27.01
CA ARG A 210 -6.30 -2.79 28.34
C ARG A 210 -7.56 -3.63 28.46
N VAL A 211 -7.37 -4.90 28.73
CA VAL A 211 -8.47 -5.77 29.18
C VAL A 211 -8.57 -5.60 30.68
N PRO A 212 -9.75 -5.21 31.22
CA PRO A 212 -9.94 -5.13 32.66
C PRO A 212 -9.61 -6.46 33.34
N GLU A 213 -8.81 -6.44 34.40
CA GLU A 213 -8.44 -7.65 35.14
C GLU A 213 -9.65 -8.32 35.86
N LYS A 214 -10.68 -7.56 36.09
CA LYS A 214 -11.89 -8.04 36.79
C LYS A 214 -13.13 -7.84 35.95
N PRO A 215 -14.07 -8.82 35.95
CA PRO A 215 -15.34 -8.66 35.27
C PRO A 215 -16.09 -7.45 35.79
N GLN A 216 -16.64 -6.62 34.92
CA GLN A 216 -17.48 -5.47 35.26
C GLN A 216 -18.87 -5.69 34.68
N ILE A 217 -19.90 -5.40 35.48
CA ILE A 217 -21.28 -5.50 35.02
C ILE A 217 -21.57 -4.38 34.04
N GLY A 218 -22.10 -4.72 32.87
CA GLY A 218 -22.43 -3.76 31.83
C GLY A 218 -21.25 -3.36 30.92
N VAL A 219 -20.10 -4.01 31.05
CA VAL A 219 -18.93 -3.76 30.20
C VAL A 219 -18.53 -5.03 29.48
N VAL A 220 -18.37 -4.94 28.17
CA VAL A 220 -17.92 -6.04 27.32
C VAL A 220 -16.86 -5.54 26.33
N ASN A 221 -15.80 -6.33 26.17
CA ASN A 221 -14.77 -6.05 25.17
C ASN A 221 -15.18 -6.60 23.80
N GLY A 222 -15.41 -5.72 22.85
CA GLY A 222 -15.63 -6.04 21.45
C GLY A 222 -14.32 -6.09 20.69
N LEU A 223 -14.21 -7.02 19.75
CA LEU A 223 -13.08 -7.07 18.80
C LEU A 223 -13.47 -6.33 17.54
N ALA A 224 -12.64 -5.39 17.13
CA ALA A 224 -12.80 -4.64 15.89
C ALA A 224 -11.52 -4.72 15.05
N VAL A 225 -11.64 -4.43 13.77
CA VAL A 225 -10.50 -4.33 12.84
C VAL A 225 -10.45 -2.89 12.35
N HIS A 226 -9.28 -2.27 12.47
CA HIS A 226 -9.02 -0.94 11.95
C HIS A 226 -7.98 -1.01 10.85
N GLY A 227 -8.35 -0.52 9.64
CA GLY A 227 -7.47 -0.59 8.47
C GLY A 227 -7.14 -2.02 8.04
N ALA A 228 -6.03 -2.17 7.34
CA ALA A 228 -5.57 -3.48 6.86
C ALA A 228 -4.86 -4.23 8.00
N ASN A 229 -5.54 -5.22 8.57
CA ASN A 229 -4.97 -6.20 9.53
C ASN A 229 -4.55 -5.68 10.91
N ILE A 230 -5.07 -4.55 11.37
CA ILE A 230 -4.87 -4.07 12.74
C ILE A 230 -6.12 -4.42 13.56
N GLY A 231 -6.00 -5.41 14.43
CA GLY A 231 -7.02 -5.71 15.44
C GLY A 231 -7.02 -4.63 16.52
N MET A 232 -8.21 -4.16 16.92
CA MET A 232 -8.37 -3.28 18.07
C MET A 232 -9.41 -3.84 19.04
N LEU A 233 -9.21 -3.54 20.30
CA LEU A 233 -10.18 -3.81 21.35
C LEU A 233 -11.06 -2.59 21.52
N MET A 234 -12.36 -2.80 21.53
CA MET A 234 -13.36 -1.75 21.76
C MET A 234 -14.14 -2.07 23.04
N GLU A 235 -14.15 -1.16 23.98
CA GLU A 235 -14.98 -1.31 25.17
C GLU A 235 -16.41 -0.90 24.83
N ILE A 236 -17.36 -1.78 25.13
CA ILE A 236 -18.78 -1.56 24.92
C ILE A 236 -19.45 -1.48 26.33
N GLU A 237 -19.94 -0.31 26.65
CA GLU A 237 -20.67 -0.09 27.92
C GLU A 237 -22.17 -0.16 27.69
N ALA A 238 -22.87 -0.87 28.55
CA ALA A 238 -24.33 -0.95 28.54
C ALA A 238 -24.90 -0.56 29.91
N THR A 239 -25.81 0.39 29.92
CA THR A 239 -26.54 0.80 31.12
C THR A 239 -28.04 0.63 30.92
N ALA A 240 -28.71 0.04 31.91
CA ALA A 240 -30.17 -0.10 31.91
C ALA A 240 -30.80 0.75 33.01
N LYS A 241 -31.83 1.53 32.65
CA LYS A 241 -32.63 2.31 33.59
C LYS A 241 -34.09 1.85 33.54
N LYS A 242 -34.68 1.58 34.73
CA LYS A 242 -36.11 1.25 34.83
C LYS A 242 -36.94 2.49 34.55
N VAL A 243 -37.85 2.41 33.58
CA VAL A 243 -38.76 3.49 33.20
C VAL A 243 -40.16 3.09 33.58
N LEU A 244 -40.88 3.97 34.29
CA LEU A 244 -42.29 3.80 34.65
C LEU A 244 -43.16 4.21 33.45
N ASN A 245 -44.07 3.32 33.01
CA ASN A 245 -45.11 3.58 32.02
C ASN A 245 -44.67 3.80 30.56
N ARG A 246 -43.55 3.20 30.07
CA ARG A 246 -43.18 3.20 28.64
C ARG A 246 -42.65 1.85 28.24
N SER A 247 -42.83 1.48 26.98
CA SER A 247 -42.05 0.40 26.34
C SER A 247 -40.57 0.79 26.35
N GLY A 248 -39.71 -0.16 26.68
CA GLY A 248 -38.25 0.08 26.67
C GLY A 248 -37.76 0.59 25.32
N GLU A 249 -36.87 1.55 25.37
CA GLU A 249 -36.21 2.11 24.18
C GLU A 249 -34.71 1.85 24.28
N LEU A 250 -34.10 1.30 23.21
CA LEU A 250 -32.67 1.13 23.09
C LEU A 250 -32.07 2.35 22.41
N LYS A 251 -31.14 3.01 23.08
CA LYS A 251 -30.33 4.08 22.51
C LYS A 251 -28.88 3.61 22.38
N ILE A 252 -28.35 3.64 21.19
CA ILE A 252 -26.95 3.31 20.90
C ILE A 252 -26.25 4.62 20.56
N SER A 253 -25.14 4.92 21.24
CA SER A 253 -24.32 6.10 21.02
C SER A 253 -22.84 5.69 20.93
N GLY A 254 -22.02 6.47 20.23
CA GLY A 254 -20.59 6.22 20.06
C GLY A 254 -20.16 6.32 18.60
N ILE A 255 -18.99 5.78 18.28
CA ILE A 255 -18.45 5.74 16.93
C ILE A 255 -19.20 4.65 16.14
N ILE A 256 -20.33 5.04 15.55
CA ILE A 256 -21.14 4.17 14.70
C ILE A 256 -21.20 4.85 13.33
N GLU A 257 -20.23 4.55 12.48
CA GLU A 257 -20.21 5.03 11.10
C GLU A 257 -21.25 4.29 10.26
N GLU A 258 -21.97 5.05 9.43
CA GLU A 258 -22.78 4.45 8.36
C GLU A 258 -21.84 4.01 7.23
N GLU A 259 -21.82 2.72 6.91
CA GLU A 259 -21.05 2.21 5.77
C GLU A 259 -21.77 2.57 4.46
N GLU A 260 -21.12 3.36 3.60
CA GLU A 260 -21.56 3.57 2.23
C GLU A 260 -20.98 2.48 1.33
N ILE A 261 -21.81 1.53 0.93
CA ILE A 261 -21.41 0.51 -0.05
C ILE A 261 -21.80 1.01 -1.45
N THR A 262 -20.79 1.24 -2.30
CA THR A 262 -21.00 1.59 -3.70
C THR A 262 -21.06 0.30 -4.54
N MET A 263 -22.24 -0.17 -4.86
CA MET A 263 -22.43 -1.21 -5.88
C MET A 263 -22.94 -0.58 -7.18
N SER A 264 -22.15 -0.69 -8.23
CA SER A 264 -22.54 -0.40 -9.62
C SER A 264 -23.55 0.73 -9.77
N ASN A 265 -23.14 1.98 -9.55
CA ASN A 265 -23.94 3.21 -9.70
C ASN A 265 -25.07 3.46 -8.67
N ARG A 266 -25.16 2.73 -7.58
CA ARG A 266 -26.08 3.04 -6.46
C ARG A 266 -25.31 3.08 -5.15
N LYS A 267 -25.40 4.20 -4.45
CA LYS A 267 -24.92 4.34 -3.05
C LYS A 267 -26.01 3.78 -2.14
N ILE A 268 -25.70 2.68 -1.46
CA ILE A 268 -26.57 2.09 -0.43
C ILE A 268 -25.96 2.40 0.91
N LYS A 269 -26.66 3.17 1.73
CA LYS A 269 -26.31 3.37 3.15
C LYS A 269 -26.71 2.14 3.94
N ARG A 270 -25.74 1.46 4.52
CA ARG A 270 -25.96 0.33 5.43
C ARG A 270 -25.58 0.76 6.84
N LYS A 271 -26.39 0.38 7.82
CA LYS A 271 -26.00 0.50 9.23
C LYS A 271 -24.75 -0.33 9.48
N SER A 272 -23.79 0.21 10.22
CA SER A 272 -22.52 -0.46 10.45
C SER A 272 -22.68 -1.87 11.02
N THR A 273 -21.72 -2.73 10.75
CA THR A 273 -21.70 -4.09 11.30
C THR A 273 -21.75 -4.07 12.83
N ALA A 274 -21.12 -3.07 13.46
CA ALA A 274 -21.16 -2.84 14.90
C ALA A 274 -22.58 -2.59 15.40
N TYR A 275 -23.37 -1.73 14.73
CA TYR A 275 -24.76 -1.47 15.09
C TYR A 275 -25.63 -2.74 15.02
N SER A 276 -25.46 -3.51 13.94
CA SER A 276 -26.19 -4.76 13.75
C SER A 276 -25.83 -5.82 14.80
N SER A 277 -24.54 -5.90 15.17
CA SER A 277 -24.06 -6.80 16.23
C SER A 277 -24.66 -6.45 17.59
N ILE A 278 -24.71 -5.15 17.95
CA ILE A 278 -25.30 -4.70 19.22
C ILE A 278 -26.81 -5.01 19.25
N GLN A 279 -27.54 -4.78 18.15
CA GLN A 279 -28.96 -5.14 18.07
C GLN A 279 -29.21 -6.63 18.27
N ASN A 280 -28.36 -7.48 17.69
CA ASN A 280 -28.50 -8.94 17.79
C ASN A 280 -28.23 -9.43 19.22
N VAL A 281 -27.29 -8.84 19.96
CA VAL A 281 -27.01 -9.20 21.37
C VAL A 281 -28.16 -8.87 22.28
N LEU A 282 -28.99 -7.91 21.92
CA LEU A 282 -30.16 -7.48 22.78
C LEU A 282 -31.45 -8.24 22.48
N LEU A 283 -31.46 -9.08 21.42
CA LEU A 283 -32.62 -9.95 21.11
C LEU A 283 -32.56 -11.31 21.80
N TYR A 284 -31.47 -11.59 22.54
CA TYR A 284 -31.29 -12.75 23.40
C TYR A 284 -31.27 -12.37 24.89
#